data_9eedc4e709d3d5cb1fa202c19334c2b9
#
_entry.id   9eedc4e709d3d5cb1fa202c19334c2b9
#
_cell.length_a   1.000
_cell.length_b   1.000
_cell.length_c   1.000
_cell.angle_alpha   90.00
_cell.angle_beta   90.00
_cell.angle_gamma   90.00
#
_symmetry.space_group_name_H-M   'P 1'
#
loop_
_entity.id
_entity.type
_entity.pdbx_description
1 polymer ?
#
loop_
_entity_poly.entity_id
_entity_poly.type
_entity_poly.pdbx_seq_one_letter_code
_entity_poly.pdbx_strand_id
1 'polypeptide(L)'
;MIIERDLPVKMDDGVVLRADVYRPDTKKKVPIVMAGGPYGKGVKYQEHYKPLWESLLKMHPDLLTGSKHRWLTWETVDPEIWVPWGYACVRIDSRGAGRSPGYLDIFSPRETQDFANAIEWAGKNKWSNGKVGLNGVSYYAINQWQVAALQPKHLTAMIPWEGAADHYRDWARHGGILSNKFMEIWYPRQVEAVQYGNPKGPRDRWLKKSATGDKKLSAQELKENRADTLENFRVREMDDDWYRSRSPDWSKVKVPFLSPASWAGFGLHP
;
A
#
# COMPACT_ATOMS: atom_id res chain seq x y z
N MET A 1 9.00 7.75 -20.53
CA MET A 1 8.02 7.25 -19.56
C MET A 1 6.80 8.15 -19.58
N ILE A 2 5.61 7.60 -19.73
CA ILE A 2 4.32 8.28 -19.60
C ILE A 2 3.89 8.21 -18.14
N ILE A 3 3.43 9.33 -17.60
CA ILE A 3 3.01 9.45 -16.20
C ILE A 3 1.58 9.98 -16.16
N GLU A 4 0.68 9.18 -15.60
CA GLU A 4 -0.74 9.51 -15.44
C GLU A 4 -1.03 9.52 -13.93
N ARG A 5 -1.46 10.68 -13.43
CA ARG A 5 -1.61 10.90 -11.99
C ARG A 5 -3.07 11.06 -11.60
N ASP A 6 -3.38 10.55 -10.40
CA ASP A 6 -4.69 10.72 -9.74
C ASP A 6 -5.87 10.20 -10.59
N LEU A 7 -5.64 9.09 -11.29
CA LEU A 7 -6.65 8.44 -12.12
C LEU A 7 -7.78 7.87 -11.26
N PRO A 8 -9.05 8.03 -11.69
CA PRO A 8 -10.19 7.45 -10.98
C PRO A 8 -10.27 5.94 -11.22
N VAL A 9 -10.47 5.19 -10.15
CA VAL A 9 -10.70 3.74 -10.17
C VAL A 9 -12.00 3.47 -9.40
N LYS A 10 -13.08 3.20 -10.13
CA LYS A 10 -14.40 2.95 -9.53
C LYS A 10 -14.46 1.55 -8.93
N MET A 11 -14.86 1.47 -7.66
CA MET A 11 -15.10 0.23 -6.96
C MET A 11 -16.54 -0.29 -7.19
N ASP A 12 -16.80 -1.52 -6.78
CA ASP A 12 -18.09 -2.21 -6.92
C ASP A 12 -19.24 -1.53 -6.16
N ASP A 13 -18.93 -0.84 -5.07
CA ASP A 13 -19.89 -0.06 -4.26
C ASP A 13 -20.03 1.41 -4.71
N GLY A 14 -19.37 1.79 -5.80
CA GLY A 14 -19.41 3.14 -6.38
C GLY A 14 -18.41 4.13 -5.81
N VAL A 15 -17.67 3.81 -4.75
CA VAL A 15 -16.55 4.65 -4.28
C VAL A 15 -15.47 4.71 -5.36
N VAL A 16 -14.85 5.88 -5.51
CA VAL A 16 -13.79 6.10 -6.53
C VAL A 16 -12.46 6.29 -5.84
N LEU A 17 -11.62 5.26 -5.91
CA LEU A 17 -10.23 5.34 -5.45
C LEU A 17 -9.35 6.06 -6.48
N ARG A 18 -8.12 6.38 -6.09
CA ARG A 18 -7.18 7.15 -6.89
C ARG A 18 -5.89 6.38 -7.12
N ALA A 19 -5.47 6.27 -8.38
CA ALA A 19 -4.26 5.58 -8.78
C ALA A 19 -3.30 6.49 -9.55
N ASP A 20 -2.01 6.17 -9.48
CA ASP A 20 -0.97 6.72 -10.34
C ASP A 20 -0.38 5.62 -11.20
N VAL A 21 -0.13 5.93 -12.47
CA VAL A 21 0.45 5.02 -13.46
C VAL A 21 1.71 5.63 -14.03
N TYR A 22 2.79 4.85 -14.01
CA TYR A 22 4.07 5.15 -14.65
C TYR A 22 4.32 4.03 -15.66
N ARG A 23 4.39 4.32 -16.96
CA ARG A 23 4.52 3.27 -17.96
C ARG A 23 5.46 3.63 -19.10
N PRO A 24 6.02 2.61 -19.81
CA PRO A 24 6.81 2.87 -21.00
C PRO A 24 6.01 3.65 -22.05
N ASP A 25 6.69 4.54 -22.76
CA ASP A 25 6.15 5.21 -23.93
C ASP A 25 6.30 4.26 -25.14
N THR A 26 5.33 3.38 -25.29
CA THR A 26 5.32 2.32 -26.30
C THR A 26 3.89 1.98 -26.74
N LYS A 27 3.75 1.49 -27.97
CA LYS A 27 2.49 0.91 -28.47
C LYS A 27 2.27 -0.54 -28.03
N LYS A 28 3.30 -1.20 -27.49
CA LYS A 28 3.19 -2.59 -27.00
C LYS A 28 2.46 -2.60 -25.66
N LYS A 29 1.66 -3.63 -25.44
CA LYS A 29 1.06 -3.91 -24.12
C LYS A 29 2.13 -4.44 -23.18
N VAL A 30 2.15 -3.94 -21.95
CA VAL A 30 3.19 -4.25 -20.95
C VAL A 30 2.63 -4.90 -19.70
N PRO A 31 3.41 -5.72 -18.99
CA PRO A 31 3.05 -6.21 -17.67
C PRO A 31 3.07 -5.08 -16.63
N ILE A 32 2.39 -5.30 -15.53
CA ILE A 32 2.25 -4.32 -14.46
C ILE A 32 2.93 -4.82 -13.20
N VAL A 33 3.60 -3.92 -12.46
CA VAL A 33 3.96 -4.08 -11.05
C VAL A 33 3.14 -3.09 -10.24
N MET A 34 2.37 -3.59 -9.26
CA MET A 34 1.40 -2.81 -8.53
C MET A 34 1.58 -2.90 -7.02
N ALA A 35 1.31 -1.79 -6.33
CA ALA A 35 1.15 -1.72 -4.89
C ALA A 35 -0.09 -0.88 -4.55
N GLY A 36 -0.79 -1.24 -3.46
CA GLY A 36 -1.94 -0.51 -2.95
C GLY A 36 -1.89 -0.45 -1.43
N GLY A 37 -2.19 0.70 -0.82
CA GLY A 37 -2.13 0.82 0.63
C GLY A 37 -2.35 2.24 1.15
N PRO A 38 -2.20 2.44 2.48
CA PRO A 38 -2.66 3.65 3.15
C PRO A 38 -1.62 4.76 3.25
N TYR A 39 -0.42 4.63 2.66
CA TYR A 39 0.68 5.57 2.91
C TYR A 39 0.71 6.81 2.01
N GLY A 40 -0.25 6.92 1.09
CA GLY A 40 -0.36 8.07 0.19
C GLY A 40 0.60 8.00 -1.01
N LYS A 41 0.08 7.61 -2.18
CA LYS A 41 0.84 7.52 -3.44
C LYS A 41 1.52 8.82 -3.89
N GLY A 42 1.02 9.97 -3.37
CA GLY A 42 1.56 11.31 -3.63
C GLY A 42 2.62 11.77 -2.63
N VAL A 43 2.99 10.94 -1.66
CA VAL A 43 3.97 11.29 -0.61
C VAL A 43 5.36 10.90 -1.06
N LYS A 44 6.15 11.89 -1.47
CA LYS A 44 7.51 11.66 -1.97
C LYS A 44 8.46 11.25 -0.84
N TYR A 45 9.12 10.10 -0.99
CA TYR A 45 10.00 9.52 0.02
C TYR A 45 11.11 10.48 0.48
N GLN A 46 11.85 11.05 -0.46
CA GLN A 46 12.99 11.92 -0.20
C GLN A 46 12.65 13.17 0.61
N GLU A 47 11.41 13.64 0.53
CA GLU A 47 10.97 14.86 1.21
C GLU A 47 10.26 14.57 2.54
N HIS A 48 9.42 13.55 2.56
CA HIS A 48 8.62 13.21 3.74
C HIS A 48 9.44 12.48 4.80
N TYR A 49 10.38 11.62 4.37
CA TYR A 49 11.28 10.87 5.23
C TYR A 49 12.73 11.37 5.13
N LYS A 50 12.89 12.69 5.05
CA LYS A 50 14.18 13.33 4.76
C LYS A 50 15.34 12.84 5.63
N PRO A 51 15.24 12.73 6.98
CA PRO A 51 16.36 12.23 7.79
C PRO A 51 16.77 10.80 7.45
N LEU A 52 15.78 9.94 7.15
CA LEU A 52 16.04 8.56 6.74
C LEU A 52 16.69 8.51 5.36
N TRP A 53 16.21 9.31 4.42
CA TRP A 53 16.80 9.43 3.08
C TRP A 53 18.27 9.89 3.14
N GLU A 54 18.57 10.91 3.93
CA GLU A 54 19.94 11.42 4.12
C GLU A 54 20.84 10.36 4.76
N SER A 55 20.34 9.59 5.73
CA SER A 55 21.05 8.46 6.32
C SER A 55 21.35 7.36 5.30
N LEU A 56 20.38 7.01 4.47
CA LEU A 56 20.57 6.01 3.40
C LEU A 56 21.63 6.44 2.40
N LEU A 57 21.62 7.71 1.97
CA LEU A 57 22.64 8.23 1.06
C LEU A 57 24.05 8.22 1.67
N LYS A 58 24.14 8.44 2.97
CA LYS A 58 25.43 8.38 3.69
C LYS A 58 25.97 6.95 3.78
N MET A 59 25.08 5.98 4.04
CA MET A 59 25.47 4.57 4.17
C MET A 59 25.67 3.89 2.80
N HIS A 60 24.93 4.33 1.79
CA HIS A 60 24.89 3.75 0.46
C HIS A 60 25.05 4.85 -0.62
N PRO A 61 26.27 5.38 -0.84
CA PRO A 61 26.51 6.46 -1.82
C PRO A 61 26.17 6.06 -3.26
N ASP A 62 26.19 4.77 -3.55
CA ASP A 62 25.85 4.16 -4.84
C ASP A 62 24.34 4.11 -5.13
N LEU A 63 23.49 4.43 -4.15
CA LEU A 63 22.04 4.41 -4.28
C LEU A 63 21.52 5.23 -5.48
N LEU A 64 22.22 6.32 -5.83
CA LEU A 64 21.85 7.19 -6.96
C LEU A 64 22.45 6.75 -8.32
N THR A 65 23.15 5.61 -8.37
CA THR A 65 23.84 5.19 -9.61
C THR A 65 22.83 4.72 -10.68
N GLY A 66 21.81 3.97 -10.29
CA GLY A 66 20.81 3.42 -11.23
C GLY A 66 19.54 4.25 -11.38
N SER A 67 19.26 5.15 -10.43
CA SER A 67 18.06 5.98 -10.41
C SER A 67 18.29 7.26 -9.61
N LYS A 68 17.53 8.31 -9.93
CA LYS A 68 17.44 9.52 -9.10
C LYS A 68 16.33 9.41 -8.05
N HIS A 69 15.57 8.35 -8.06
CA HIS A 69 14.45 8.06 -7.15
C HIS A 69 13.42 9.21 -7.06
N ARG A 70 13.23 9.95 -8.15
CA ARG A 70 12.35 11.13 -8.19
C ARG A 70 10.90 10.80 -7.90
N TRP A 71 10.48 9.55 -8.21
CA TRP A 71 9.12 9.05 -8.09
C TRP A 71 8.96 8.02 -6.97
N LEU A 72 9.98 7.87 -6.11
CA LEU A 72 9.93 6.91 -5.02
C LEU A 72 8.94 7.36 -3.94
N THR A 73 8.10 6.42 -3.49
CA THR A 73 7.25 6.53 -2.31
C THR A 73 7.58 5.40 -1.33
N TRP A 74 7.06 5.46 -0.13
CA TRP A 74 7.35 4.48 0.92
C TRP A 74 7.06 3.05 0.47
N GLU A 75 8.01 2.15 0.64
CA GLU A 75 7.87 0.69 0.47
C GLU A 75 7.34 0.21 -0.90
N THR A 76 7.47 1.02 -1.95
CA THR A 76 7.03 0.66 -3.30
C THR A 76 8.19 0.58 -4.28
N VAL A 77 7.98 -0.08 -5.41
CA VAL A 77 8.97 -0.13 -6.49
C VAL A 77 9.25 1.26 -7.07
N ASP A 78 10.50 1.48 -7.50
CA ASP A 78 10.89 2.71 -8.17
C ASP A 78 10.55 2.67 -9.67
N PRO A 79 9.68 3.55 -10.17
CA PRO A 79 9.36 3.60 -11.61
C PRO A 79 10.56 3.93 -12.51
N GLU A 80 11.59 4.63 -12.01
CA GLU A 80 12.78 4.94 -12.80
C GLU A 80 13.61 3.69 -13.10
N ILE A 81 13.42 2.61 -12.33
CA ILE A 81 14.07 1.30 -12.55
C ILE A 81 13.15 0.36 -13.34
N TRP A 82 11.90 0.21 -12.93
CA TRP A 82 11.02 -0.81 -13.50
C TRP A 82 10.43 -0.45 -14.87
N VAL A 83 10.22 0.85 -15.14
CA VAL A 83 9.67 1.26 -16.45
C VAL A 83 10.68 1.03 -17.58
N PRO A 84 11.98 1.31 -17.45
CA PRO A 84 12.98 0.91 -18.47
C PRO A 84 13.05 -0.60 -18.71
N TRP A 85 12.73 -1.42 -17.71
CA TRP A 85 12.65 -2.89 -17.87
C TRP A 85 11.37 -3.38 -18.56
N GLY A 86 10.51 -2.45 -18.99
CA GLY A 86 9.31 -2.77 -19.76
C GLY A 86 8.05 -3.01 -18.93
N TYR A 87 8.06 -2.65 -17.65
CA TYR A 87 6.91 -2.76 -16.76
C TYR A 87 6.18 -1.41 -16.61
N ALA A 88 4.87 -1.46 -16.46
CA ALA A 88 4.14 -0.33 -15.89
C ALA A 88 4.12 -0.47 -14.37
N CYS A 89 4.37 0.64 -13.65
CA CYS A 89 4.20 0.70 -12.20
C CYS A 89 2.87 1.38 -11.88
N VAL A 90 2.06 0.74 -11.04
CA VAL A 90 0.76 1.27 -10.59
C VAL A 90 0.75 1.37 -9.07
N ARG A 91 0.34 2.53 -8.56
CA ARG A 91 0.13 2.75 -7.13
C ARG A 91 -1.28 3.24 -6.90
N ILE A 92 -1.98 2.66 -5.94
CA ILE A 92 -3.32 3.07 -5.56
C ILE A 92 -3.39 3.41 -4.08
N ASP A 93 -4.02 4.52 -3.74
CA ASP A 93 -4.35 4.83 -2.35
C ASP A 93 -5.52 3.96 -1.91
N SER A 94 -5.40 3.33 -0.75
CA SER A 94 -6.50 2.60 -0.11
C SER A 94 -7.69 3.52 0.19
N ARG A 95 -8.86 2.94 0.33
CA ARG A 95 -10.08 3.60 0.80
C ARG A 95 -9.82 4.39 2.09
N GLY A 96 -10.22 5.65 2.14
CA GLY A 96 -10.02 6.53 3.29
C GLY A 96 -8.60 7.06 3.48
N ALA A 97 -7.67 6.74 2.57
CA ALA A 97 -6.28 7.19 2.64
C ALA A 97 -5.86 7.96 1.38
N GLY A 98 -4.84 8.79 1.50
CA GLY A 98 -4.33 9.58 0.40
C GLY A 98 -5.44 10.41 -0.25
N ARG A 99 -5.57 10.30 -1.57
CA ARG A 99 -6.63 10.99 -2.32
C ARG A 99 -7.89 10.13 -2.56
N SER A 100 -7.93 8.93 -1.98
CA SER A 100 -9.07 8.00 -2.06
C SER A 100 -10.05 8.25 -0.92
N PRO A 101 -11.31 8.65 -1.20
CA PRO A 101 -12.32 8.87 -0.16
C PRO A 101 -12.83 7.56 0.44
N GLY A 102 -13.61 7.69 1.51
CA GLY A 102 -14.31 6.60 2.18
C GLY A 102 -13.81 6.33 3.58
N TYR A 103 -14.30 5.25 4.18
CA TYR A 103 -13.98 4.85 5.55
C TYR A 103 -12.63 4.11 5.59
N LEU A 104 -11.72 4.60 6.41
CA LEU A 104 -10.38 4.03 6.59
C LEU A 104 -10.44 2.86 7.58
N ASP A 105 -10.27 1.64 7.07
CA ASP A 105 -10.17 0.42 7.89
C ASP A 105 -9.11 -0.51 7.29
N ILE A 106 -7.91 -0.41 7.84
CA ILE A 106 -6.74 -1.12 7.34
C ILE A 106 -6.88 -2.63 7.45
N PHE A 107 -6.39 -3.35 6.43
CA PHE A 107 -6.45 -4.81 6.31
C PHE A 107 -7.87 -5.41 6.36
N SER A 108 -8.91 -4.57 6.31
CA SER A 108 -10.29 -5.05 6.32
C SER A 108 -10.64 -5.86 5.06
N PRO A 109 -11.66 -6.73 5.13
CA PRO A 109 -12.18 -7.40 3.93
C PRO A 109 -12.58 -6.43 2.83
N ARG A 110 -13.06 -5.22 3.17
CA ARG A 110 -13.41 -4.20 2.18
C ARG A 110 -12.17 -3.64 1.47
N GLU A 111 -11.10 -3.32 2.20
CA GLU A 111 -9.85 -2.88 1.60
C GLU A 111 -9.26 -3.95 0.68
N THR A 112 -9.30 -5.21 1.11
CA THR A 112 -8.84 -6.35 0.31
C THR A 112 -9.66 -6.50 -0.98
N GLN A 113 -10.98 -6.34 -0.91
CA GLN A 113 -11.86 -6.37 -2.10
C GLN A 113 -11.58 -5.18 -3.03
N ASP A 114 -11.35 -3.98 -2.49
CA ASP A 114 -10.98 -2.81 -3.27
C ASP A 114 -9.66 -3.04 -4.00
N PHE A 115 -8.68 -3.67 -3.35
CA PHE A 115 -7.42 -3.99 -3.98
C PHE A 115 -7.58 -5.03 -5.11
N ALA A 116 -8.44 -6.04 -4.92
CA ALA A 116 -8.78 -6.99 -5.98
C ALA A 116 -9.44 -6.28 -7.19
N ASN A 117 -10.37 -5.39 -6.95
CA ASN A 117 -11.01 -4.57 -7.99
C ASN A 117 -10.00 -3.69 -8.74
N ALA A 118 -9.02 -3.13 -8.02
CA ALA A 118 -7.96 -2.32 -8.60
C ALA A 118 -7.00 -3.16 -9.47
N ILE A 119 -6.69 -4.39 -9.09
CA ILE A 119 -5.91 -5.33 -9.91
C ILE A 119 -6.65 -5.63 -11.22
N GLU A 120 -7.96 -5.91 -11.13
CA GLU A 120 -8.81 -6.13 -12.31
C GLU A 120 -8.88 -4.90 -13.22
N TRP A 121 -9.01 -3.70 -12.64
CA TRP A 121 -8.97 -2.46 -13.39
C TRP A 121 -7.62 -2.28 -14.12
N ALA A 122 -6.51 -2.48 -13.41
CA ALA A 122 -5.18 -2.34 -13.99
C ALA A 122 -4.96 -3.33 -15.16
N GLY A 123 -5.33 -4.59 -14.96
CA GLY A 123 -5.19 -5.65 -15.98
C GLY A 123 -6.02 -5.40 -17.25
N LYS A 124 -7.19 -4.75 -17.13
CA LYS A 124 -8.09 -4.43 -18.26
C LYS A 124 -7.69 -3.18 -19.06
N ASN A 125 -6.71 -2.41 -18.60
CA ASN A 125 -6.29 -1.21 -19.31
C ASN A 125 -5.74 -1.51 -20.71
N LYS A 126 -5.95 -0.58 -21.66
CA LYS A 126 -5.56 -0.75 -23.07
C LYS A 126 -4.05 -0.97 -23.26
N TRP A 127 -3.24 -0.39 -22.38
CA TRP A 127 -1.77 -0.52 -22.39
C TRP A 127 -1.26 -1.75 -21.64
N SER A 128 -2.12 -2.44 -20.89
CA SER A 128 -1.79 -3.66 -20.14
C SER A 128 -1.83 -4.90 -21.04
N ASN A 129 -0.91 -5.85 -20.79
CA ASN A 129 -0.96 -7.18 -21.39
C ASN A 129 -1.82 -8.17 -20.57
N GLY A 130 -2.52 -7.68 -19.53
CA GLY A 130 -3.38 -8.46 -18.64
C GLY A 130 -2.67 -9.14 -17.47
N LYS A 131 -1.35 -8.97 -17.34
CA LYS A 131 -0.56 -9.58 -16.25
C LYS A 131 -0.21 -8.52 -15.20
N VAL A 132 -0.69 -8.72 -13.99
CA VAL A 132 -0.41 -7.86 -12.83
C VAL A 132 0.41 -8.65 -11.83
N GLY A 133 1.61 -8.18 -11.53
CA GLY A 133 2.41 -8.63 -10.39
C GLY A 133 2.29 -7.64 -9.25
N LEU A 134 2.40 -8.13 -8.01
CA LEU A 134 2.47 -7.29 -6.82
C LEU A 134 3.89 -7.26 -6.28
N ASN A 135 4.32 -6.10 -5.80
CA ASN A 135 5.61 -5.95 -5.12
C ASN A 135 5.52 -4.83 -4.10
N GLY A 136 5.94 -5.10 -2.88
CA GLY A 136 5.97 -4.14 -1.81
C GLY A 136 6.45 -4.74 -0.50
N VAL A 137 6.79 -3.88 0.43
CA VAL A 137 7.38 -4.24 1.73
C VAL A 137 6.33 -4.03 2.82
N SER A 138 6.40 -4.78 3.91
CA SER A 138 5.62 -4.54 5.14
C SER A 138 4.10 -4.58 4.89
N TYR A 139 3.40 -3.47 5.05
CA TYR A 139 1.97 -3.36 4.74
C TYR A 139 1.63 -3.85 3.33
N TYR A 140 2.43 -3.38 2.35
CA TYR A 140 2.28 -3.77 0.95
C TYR A 140 2.69 -5.22 0.67
N ALA A 141 3.26 -5.94 1.62
CA ALA A 141 3.48 -7.38 1.58
C ALA A 141 2.31 -8.15 2.21
N ILE A 142 1.84 -7.72 3.38
CA ILE A 142 0.74 -8.37 4.10
C ILE A 142 -0.52 -8.41 3.24
N ASN A 143 -0.90 -7.29 2.63
CA ASN A 143 -2.11 -7.22 1.82
C ASN A 143 -2.02 -7.99 0.49
N GLN A 144 -0.82 -8.35 0.01
CA GLN A 144 -0.67 -9.25 -1.13
C GLN A 144 -1.22 -10.64 -0.81
N TRP A 145 -0.95 -11.16 0.38
CA TRP A 145 -1.46 -12.46 0.81
C TRP A 145 -3.00 -12.45 0.88
N GLN A 146 -3.57 -11.39 1.46
CA GLN A 146 -5.03 -11.25 1.58
C GLN A 146 -5.70 -11.21 0.20
N VAL A 147 -5.21 -10.37 -0.71
CA VAL A 147 -5.81 -10.23 -2.04
C VAL A 147 -5.57 -11.46 -2.91
N ALA A 148 -4.46 -12.17 -2.76
CA ALA A 148 -4.20 -13.41 -3.48
C ALA A 148 -5.19 -14.51 -3.12
N ALA A 149 -5.70 -14.54 -1.89
CA ALA A 149 -6.75 -15.47 -1.48
C ALA A 149 -8.12 -15.19 -2.15
N LEU A 150 -8.34 -13.98 -2.67
CA LEU A 150 -9.51 -13.66 -3.50
C LEU A 150 -9.37 -14.09 -4.96
N GLN A 151 -8.18 -14.51 -5.37
CA GLN A 151 -7.85 -15.01 -6.71
C GLN A 151 -8.26 -14.05 -7.86
N PRO A 152 -7.84 -12.77 -7.86
CA PRO A 152 -8.14 -11.87 -8.96
C PRO A 152 -7.59 -12.44 -10.28
N LYS A 153 -8.40 -12.41 -11.33
CA LYS A 153 -8.06 -13.03 -12.62
C LYS A 153 -6.75 -12.52 -13.24
N HIS A 154 -6.44 -11.23 -13.03
CA HIS A 154 -5.26 -10.60 -13.60
C HIS A 154 -4.02 -10.70 -12.70
N LEU A 155 -4.13 -11.20 -11.47
CA LEU A 155 -2.98 -11.41 -10.59
C LEU A 155 -2.18 -12.63 -11.04
N THR A 156 -0.90 -12.44 -11.38
CA THR A 156 -0.06 -13.48 -12.00
C THR A 156 1.18 -13.84 -11.22
N ALA A 157 1.69 -12.96 -10.36
CA ALA A 157 2.83 -13.20 -9.49
C ALA A 157 2.83 -12.19 -8.34
N MET A 158 3.56 -12.47 -7.26
CA MET A 158 3.74 -11.51 -6.18
C MET A 158 5.10 -11.65 -5.48
N ILE A 159 5.58 -10.52 -4.93
CA ILE A 159 6.81 -10.46 -4.14
C ILE A 159 6.47 -9.72 -2.82
N PRO A 160 5.95 -10.43 -1.81
CA PRO A 160 5.69 -9.89 -0.49
C PRO A 160 6.98 -9.86 0.34
N TRP A 161 7.61 -8.68 0.44
CA TRP A 161 8.84 -8.48 1.23
C TRP A 161 8.49 -8.21 2.69
N GLU A 162 9.03 -8.98 3.62
CA GLU A 162 8.93 -8.71 5.05
C GLU A 162 7.48 -8.38 5.49
N GLY A 163 6.57 -9.29 5.28
CA GLY A 163 5.16 -9.16 5.64
C GLY A 163 4.83 -9.80 6.99
N ALA A 164 3.60 -10.27 7.09
CA ALA A 164 3.08 -11.08 8.19
C ALA A 164 2.07 -12.08 7.61
N ALA A 165 1.93 -13.22 8.27
CA ALA A 165 1.07 -14.29 7.82
C ALA A 165 -0.30 -14.33 8.53
N ASP A 166 -0.35 -13.85 9.76
CA ASP A 166 -1.49 -13.93 10.67
C ASP A 166 -1.68 -12.61 11.40
N HIS A 167 -2.85 -12.00 11.24
CA HIS A 167 -3.10 -10.66 11.80
C HIS A 167 -3.11 -10.64 13.33
N TYR A 168 -3.50 -11.74 13.97
CA TYR A 168 -3.47 -11.87 15.43
C TYR A 168 -2.06 -12.17 15.93
N ARG A 169 -1.42 -13.26 15.41
CA ARG A 169 -0.16 -13.79 15.96
C ARG A 169 1.06 -12.96 15.58
N ASP A 170 1.08 -12.47 14.36
CA ASP A 170 2.26 -11.78 13.81
C ASP A 170 2.17 -10.26 13.95
N TRP A 171 0.94 -9.72 14.13
CA TRP A 171 0.73 -8.27 14.14
C TRP A 171 0.28 -7.75 15.52
N ALA A 172 -0.83 -8.30 16.06
CA ALA A 172 -1.46 -7.75 17.25
C ALA A 172 -0.92 -8.34 18.56
N ARG A 173 -0.72 -9.67 18.60
CA ARG A 173 -0.41 -10.39 19.86
C ARG A 173 0.60 -11.51 19.64
N HIS A 174 1.86 -11.15 19.68
CA HIS A 174 2.97 -12.11 19.60
C HIS A 174 2.97 -13.00 20.86
N GLY A 175 2.70 -14.29 20.68
CA GLY A 175 2.58 -15.22 21.80
C GLY A 175 1.45 -14.86 22.79
N GLY A 176 0.40 -14.17 22.34
CA GLY A 176 -0.71 -13.68 23.19
C GLY A 176 -0.46 -12.33 23.86
N ILE A 177 0.76 -11.77 23.75
CA ILE A 177 1.14 -10.49 24.35
C ILE A 177 0.82 -9.35 23.37
N LEU A 178 0.09 -8.34 23.83
CA LEU A 178 -0.29 -7.19 23.01
C LEU A 178 0.93 -6.39 22.54
N SER A 179 1.09 -6.29 21.21
CA SER A 179 2.10 -5.46 20.55
C SER A 179 1.57 -4.04 20.32
N ASN A 180 1.47 -3.24 21.39
CA ASN A 180 0.87 -1.91 21.33
C ASN A 180 1.85 -0.83 20.87
N LYS A 181 3.12 -0.89 21.29
CA LYS A 181 4.06 0.22 21.11
C LYS A 181 4.30 0.60 19.66
N PHE A 182 4.44 -0.39 18.79
CA PHE A 182 4.59 -0.12 17.36
C PHE A 182 3.36 0.59 16.81
N MET A 183 2.16 0.08 17.09
CA MET A 183 0.90 0.63 16.60
C MET A 183 0.65 2.05 17.11
N GLU A 184 0.98 2.36 18.35
CA GLU A 184 0.85 3.70 18.95
C GLU A 184 1.72 4.75 18.26
N ILE A 185 2.82 4.33 17.62
CA ILE A 185 3.74 5.22 16.89
C ILE A 185 3.41 5.25 15.40
N TRP A 186 3.29 4.08 14.79
CA TRP A 186 3.14 3.91 13.35
C TRP A 186 1.78 4.41 12.84
N TYR A 187 0.69 3.98 13.48
CA TYR A 187 -0.66 4.27 12.98
C TYR A 187 -0.94 5.78 12.89
N PRO A 188 -0.69 6.60 13.92
CA PRO A 188 -0.87 8.04 13.82
C PRO A 188 0.07 8.71 12.81
N ARG A 189 1.32 8.25 12.71
CA ARG A 189 2.35 8.91 11.90
C ARG A 189 2.29 8.58 10.42
N GLN A 190 1.88 7.37 10.07
CA GLN A 190 1.91 6.91 8.68
C GLN A 190 0.52 6.65 8.08
N VAL A 191 -0.48 6.33 8.89
CA VAL A 191 -1.84 6.05 8.41
C VAL A 191 -2.76 7.25 8.63
N GLU A 192 -2.95 7.70 9.88
CA GLU A 192 -3.80 8.87 10.15
C GLU A 192 -3.25 10.17 9.54
N ALA A 193 -1.93 10.32 9.49
CA ALA A 193 -1.30 11.50 8.88
C ALA A 193 -1.70 11.68 7.41
N VAL A 194 -1.97 10.59 6.71
CA VAL A 194 -2.39 10.60 5.29
C VAL A 194 -3.85 10.20 5.09
N GLN A 195 -4.66 10.18 6.15
CA GLN A 195 -6.10 9.93 6.04
C GLN A 195 -6.74 10.94 5.08
N TYR A 196 -7.65 10.48 4.22
CA TYR A 196 -8.38 11.35 3.30
C TYR A 196 -9.11 12.48 4.03
N GLY A 197 -8.94 13.69 3.53
CA GLY A 197 -9.53 14.88 4.14
C GLY A 197 -8.75 15.49 5.31
N ASN A 198 -7.60 14.91 5.72
CA ASN A 198 -6.77 15.48 6.77
C ASN A 198 -6.14 16.81 6.32
N PRO A 199 -6.54 17.97 6.88
CA PRO A 199 -6.03 19.26 6.45
C PRO A 199 -4.56 19.50 6.83
N LYS A 200 -4.02 18.68 7.75
CA LYS A 200 -2.63 18.72 8.21
C LYS A 200 -1.75 17.69 7.49
N GLY A 201 -2.33 16.94 6.56
CA GLY A 201 -1.62 15.92 5.80
C GLY A 201 -0.52 16.49 4.89
N PRO A 202 0.36 15.63 4.37
CA PRO A 202 1.47 16.06 3.51
C PRO A 202 0.97 16.63 2.18
N ARG A 203 1.89 17.31 1.47
CA ARG A 203 1.64 17.78 0.11
C ARG A 203 2.13 16.74 -0.91
N ASP A 204 1.33 16.53 -1.93
CA ASP A 204 1.79 15.92 -3.18
C ASP A 204 2.58 16.96 -3.98
N ARG A 205 3.89 16.83 -4.00
CA ARG A 205 4.79 17.78 -4.68
C ARG A 205 4.67 17.74 -6.19
N TRP A 206 4.31 16.60 -6.74
CA TRP A 206 4.16 16.44 -8.18
C TRP A 206 2.84 17.04 -8.69
N LEU A 207 1.73 16.85 -7.96
CA LEU A 207 0.44 17.48 -8.28
C LEU A 207 0.32 18.92 -7.75
N LYS A 208 1.22 19.33 -6.84
CA LYS A 208 1.16 20.62 -6.13
C LYS A 208 -0.13 20.83 -5.32
N LYS A 209 -0.73 19.73 -4.87
CA LYS A 209 -1.99 19.67 -4.11
C LYS A 209 -1.78 18.98 -2.75
N SER A 210 -2.85 18.88 -1.95
CA SER A 210 -2.84 17.99 -0.77
C SER A 210 -2.73 16.53 -1.21
N ALA A 211 -1.85 15.76 -0.55
CA ALA A 211 -1.78 14.32 -0.76
C ALA A 211 -2.99 13.58 -0.13
N THR A 212 -3.76 14.27 0.72
CA THR A 212 -4.94 13.73 1.43
C THR A 212 -6.27 14.13 0.78
N GLY A 213 -6.26 14.46 -0.51
CA GLY A 213 -7.44 14.88 -1.25
C GLY A 213 -7.75 16.37 -1.13
N ASP A 214 -8.81 16.80 -1.80
CA ASP A 214 -9.18 18.21 -1.89
C ASP A 214 -10.22 18.63 -0.80
N LYS A 215 -10.86 17.62 -0.16
CA LYS A 215 -11.78 17.84 0.97
C LYS A 215 -10.99 18.12 2.25
N LYS A 216 -11.54 18.95 3.13
CA LYS A 216 -10.99 19.19 4.46
C LYS A 216 -12.02 18.76 5.48
N LEU A 217 -11.66 17.77 6.29
CA LEU A 217 -12.50 17.26 7.36
C LEU A 217 -12.06 17.81 8.71
N SER A 218 -13.01 18.01 9.61
CA SER A 218 -12.73 18.32 11.01
C SER A 218 -12.11 17.12 11.74
N ALA A 219 -11.56 17.35 12.91
CA ALA A 219 -10.99 16.27 13.74
C ALA A 219 -12.04 15.20 14.10
N GLN A 220 -13.29 15.63 14.33
CA GLN A 220 -14.40 14.74 14.62
C GLN A 220 -14.77 13.89 13.40
N GLU A 221 -14.94 14.49 12.23
CA GLU A 221 -15.21 13.77 10.99
C GLU A 221 -14.09 12.80 10.63
N LEU A 222 -12.83 13.18 10.84
CA LEU A 222 -11.68 12.25 10.64
C LEU A 222 -11.78 11.04 11.56
N LYS A 223 -12.12 11.23 12.83
CA LYS A 223 -12.30 10.14 13.79
C LYS A 223 -13.47 9.23 13.41
N GLU A 224 -14.58 9.80 12.96
CA GLU A 224 -15.78 9.05 12.53
C GLU A 224 -15.57 8.32 11.20
N ASN A 225 -14.63 8.78 10.37
CA ASN A 225 -14.32 8.17 9.07
C ASN A 225 -13.15 7.17 9.11
N ARG A 226 -12.81 6.62 10.29
CA ARG A 226 -11.84 5.54 10.41
C ARG A 226 -12.19 4.54 11.51
N ALA A 227 -11.72 3.32 11.35
CA ALA A 227 -11.76 2.31 12.39
C ALA A 227 -10.77 2.67 13.52
N ASP A 228 -11.17 2.45 14.75
CA ASP A 228 -10.25 2.53 15.90
C ASP A 228 -9.47 1.22 16.02
N THR A 229 -8.43 1.09 15.18
CA THR A 229 -7.61 -0.13 15.12
C THR A 229 -6.88 -0.39 16.43
N LEU A 230 -6.41 0.67 17.11
CA LEU A 230 -5.71 0.55 18.38
C LEU A 230 -6.63 0.00 19.47
N GLU A 231 -7.85 0.52 19.56
CA GLU A 231 -8.84 0.04 20.52
C GLU A 231 -9.27 -1.39 20.21
N ASN A 232 -9.48 -1.74 18.93
CA ASN A 232 -9.75 -3.12 18.52
C ASN A 232 -8.66 -4.09 18.99
N PHE A 233 -7.38 -3.70 18.92
CA PHE A 233 -6.28 -4.53 19.44
C PHE A 233 -6.31 -4.68 20.96
N ARG A 234 -6.71 -3.63 21.69
CA ARG A 234 -6.78 -3.65 23.15
C ARG A 234 -7.90 -4.53 23.66
N VAL A 235 -9.11 -4.36 23.11
CA VAL A 235 -10.33 -5.03 23.62
C VAL A 235 -10.50 -6.46 23.11
N ARG A 236 -9.84 -6.82 21.99
CA ARG A 236 -9.90 -8.17 21.42
C ARG A 236 -8.71 -9.00 21.87
N GLU A 237 -8.88 -9.70 22.97
CA GLU A 237 -7.78 -10.49 23.57
C GLU A 237 -7.55 -11.82 22.88
N MET A 238 -8.57 -12.37 22.23
CA MET A 238 -8.55 -13.68 21.59
C MET A 238 -8.56 -13.55 20.07
N ASP A 239 -8.06 -14.59 19.39
CA ASP A 239 -8.14 -14.76 17.95
C ASP A 239 -9.62 -14.98 17.53
N ASP A 240 -10.33 -13.90 17.31
CA ASP A 240 -11.73 -13.87 16.91
C ASP A 240 -11.92 -13.65 15.39
N ASP A 241 -13.15 -13.58 14.94
CA ASP A 241 -13.50 -13.40 13.52
C ASP A 241 -13.01 -12.07 12.94
N TRP A 242 -12.80 -11.04 13.78
CA TRP A 242 -12.25 -9.77 13.35
C TRP A 242 -10.79 -9.93 12.87
N TYR A 243 -9.96 -10.67 13.62
CA TYR A 243 -8.59 -10.99 13.22
C TYR A 243 -8.55 -11.95 12.04
N ARG A 244 -9.38 -13.00 12.07
CA ARG A 244 -9.44 -14.01 10.99
C ARG A 244 -9.86 -13.40 9.67
N SER A 245 -10.79 -12.44 9.68
CA SER A 245 -11.21 -11.73 8.46
C SER A 245 -10.09 -10.85 7.85
N ARG A 246 -9.05 -10.54 8.64
CA ARG A 246 -7.88 -9.76 8.22
C ARG A 246 -6.65 -10.62 7.93
N SER A 247 -6.78 -11.91 8.07
CA SER A 247 -5.76 -12.90 7.70
C SER A 247 -6.14 -13.60 6.40
N PRO A 248 -5.19 -14.01 5.56
CA PRO A 248 -5.50 -14.68 4.31
C PRO A 248 -6.02 -16.11 4.54
N ASP A 249 -6.94 -16.56 3.70
CA ASP A 249 -7.24 -17.99 3.55
C ASP A 249 -6.12 -18.65 2.72
N TRP A 250 -5.13 -19.22 3.38
CA TRP A 250 -3.96 -19.82 2.75
C TRP A 250 -4.30 -20.93 1.76
N SER A 251 -5.41 -21.63 1.94
CA SER A 251 -5.86 -22.68 1.02
C SER A 251 -6.19 -22.14 -0.37
N LYS A 252 -6.48 -20.85 -0.46
CA LYS A 252 -6.85 -20.14 -1.70
C LYS A 252 -5.68 -19.38 -2.36
N VAL A 253 -4.54 -19.24 -1.69
CA VAL A 253 -3.36 -18.61 -2.29
C VAL A 253 -2.73 -19.57 -3.30
N LYS A 254 -2.93 -19.29 -4.59
CA LYS A 254 -2.46 -20.18 -5.70
C LYS A 254 -1.47 -19.49 -6.64
N VAL A 255 -1.33 -18.15 -6.55
CA VAL A 255 -0.44 -17.39 -7.40
C VAL A 255 1.03 -17.67 -7.05
N PRO A 256 1.95 -17.77 -8.03
CA PRO A 256 3.38 -17.91 -7.76
C PRO A 256 3.90 -16.69 -6.97
N PHE A 257 4.78 -16.94 -6.03
CA PHE A 257 5.37 -15.88 -5.21
C PHE A 257 6.85 -16.12 -4.88
N LEU A 258 7.54 -15.02 -4.60
CA LEU A 258 8.83 -14.99 -3.91
C LEU A 258 8.63 -14.21 -2.62
N SER A 259 8.85 -14.84 -1.46
CA SER A 259 8.71 -14.20 -0.14
C SER A 259 10.09 -13.96 0.49
N PRO A 260 10.70 -12.81 0.23
CA PRO A 260 11.97 -12.43 0.84
C PRO A 260 11.76 -11.93 2.26
N ALA A 261 12.72 -12.22 3.15
CA ALA A 261 12.76 -11.74 4.51
C ALA A 261 14.18 -11.34 4.92
N SER A 262 14.29 -10.41 5.86
CA SER A 262 15.56 -10.03 6.47
C SER A 262 15.78 -10.80 7.77
N TRP A 263 16.99 -11.32 7.97
CA TRP A 263 17.40 -11.96 9.24
C TRP A 263 17.36 -10.99 10.43
N ALA A 264 17.39 -9.66 10.19
CA ALA A 264 17.46 -8.62 11.21
C ALA A 264 16.17 -7.78 11.29
N GLY A 265 15.02 -8.34 10.98
CA GLY A 265 13.74 -7.64 10.84
C GLY A 265 13.09 -7.12 12.13
N PHE A 266 13.82 -6.78 13.17
CA PHE A 266 13.37 -6.16 14.45
C PHE A 266 12.20 -6.88 15.16
N GLY A 267 11.89 -8.14 14.82
CA GLY A 267 10.73 -8.86 15.36
C GLY A 267 9.35 -8.31 14.94
N LEU A 268 9.32 -7.37 14.00
CA LEU A 268 8.08 -6.79 13.46
C LEU A 268 7.52 -7.59 12.29
N HIS A 269 8.41 -8.26 11.55
CA HIS A 269 8.07 -9.07 10.39
C HIS A 269 8.62 -10.49 10.60
N PRO A 270 7.85 -11.39 11.23
CA PRO A 270 8.27 -12.77 11.51
C PRO A 270 8.35 -13.64 10.26
#